data_32e81568138c85fd19319b08c77a87fe
#
_entry.id   32e81568138c85fd19319b08c77a87fe
#
_cell.length_a   1.000
_cell.length_b   1.000
_cell.length_c   1.000
_cell.angle_alpha   90.00
_cell.angle_beta   90.00
_cell.angle_gamma   90.00
#
_symmetry.space_group_name_H-M   'P 1'
#
loop_
_entity.id
_entity.type
_entity.pdbx_description
1 polymer ?
#
loop_
_entity_poly.entity_id
_entity_poly.type
_entity_poly.pdbx_seq_one_letter_code
_entity_poly.pdbx_strand_id
1 'polypeptide(L)'
;EWHFEEIAREAKITRSKADRWLKQFIRDGVIRRIKERGKMPHYVSNCELPPYKNRKKLFALNKLYTSGFLNHLTSLPKARTVIIFGSFARSDWYANSDIDLFIYGEPEGLKLAEYEIKLNRDIQVFACSKKEELHKFGEGLIRNIIKGSIVKGDIDFVRVGVNA
;
A
#
# COMPACT_ATOMS: atom_id res chain seq x y z
N GLU A 1 -15.29 -0.18 14.82
CA GLU A 1 -15.12 -0.35 16.28
C GLU A 1 -14.81 -1.81 16.57
N TRP A 2 -13.85 -2.06 17.47
CA TRP A 2 -13.44 -3.42 17.83
C TRP A 2 -13.34 -3.57 19.34
N HIS A 3 -13.88 -4.66 19.87
CA HIS A 3 -13.73 -5.01 21.29
C HIS A 3 -12.48 -5.87 21.50
N PHE A 4 -11.97 -5.87 22.73
CA PHE A 4 -10.74 -6.58 23.09
C PHE A 4 -10.76 -8.06 22.71
N GLU A 5 -11.84 -8.77 23.04
CA GLU A 5 -11.95 -10.20 22.76
C GLU A 5 -12.02 -10.52 21.26
N GLU A 6 -12.68 -9.64 20.49
CA GLU A 6 -12.75 -9.76 19.04
C GLU A 6 -11.37 -9.59 18.41
N ILE A 7 -10.61 -8.58 18.86
CA ILE A 7 -9.24 -8.35 18.38
C ILE A 7 -8.34 -9.56 18.67
N ALA A 8 -8.39 -10.10 19.89
CA ALA A 8 -7.59 -11.25 20.27
C ALA A 8 -7.93 -12.49 19.44
N ARG A 9 -9.22 -12.73 19.21
CA ARG A 9 -9.74 -13.84 18.41
C ARG A 9 -9.35 -13.71 16.94
N GLU A 10 -9.63 -12.56 16.33
CA GLU A 10 -9.34 -12.33 14.90
C GLU A 10 -7.84 -12.34 14.61
N ALA A 11 -7.03 -11.77 15.51
CA ALA A 11 -5.57 -11.82 15.40
C ALA A 11 -4.98 -13.19 15.74
N LYS A 12 -5.80 -14.14 16.26
CA LYS A 12 -5.36 -15.48 16.71
C LYS A 12 -4.19 -15.41 17.70
N ILE A 13 -4.27 -14.49 18.65
CA ILE A 13 -3.24 -14.29 19.69
C ILE A 13 -3.83 -14.43 21.10
N THR A 14 -2.97 -14.67 22.08
CA THR A 14 -3.36 -14.75 23.49
C THR A 14 -3.81 -13.37 24.00
N ARG A 15 -4.67 -13.36 25.03
CA ARG A 15 -5.14 -12.13 25.70
C ARG A 15 -3.97 -11.26 26.19
N SER A 16 -2.96 -11.85 26.79
CA SER A 16 -1.76 -11.15 27.27
C SER A 16 -1.00 -10.48 26.12
N LYS A 17 -0.88 -11.15 24.97
CA LYS A 17 -0.24 -10.60 23.79
C LYS A 17 -1.07 -9.48 23.17
N ALA A 18 -2.40 -9.62 23.11
CA ALA A 18 -3.32 -8.58 22.66
C ALA A 18 -3.23 -7.32 23.54
N ASP A 19 -3.28 -7.49 24.88
CA ASP A 19 -3.16 -6.36 25.83
C ASP A 19 -1.85 -5.59 25.64
N ARG A 20 -0.73 -6.31 25.53
CA ARG A 20 0.58 -5.70 25.29
C ARG A 20 0.62 -4.90 23.99
N TRP A 21 0.11 -5.45 22.88
CA TRP A 21 0.07 -4.77 21.59
C TRP A 21 -0.87 -3.58 21.58
N LEU A 22 -2.06 -3.70 22.17
CA LEU A 22 -3.02 -2.59 22.22
C LEU A 22 -2.48 -1.43 23.06
N LYS A 23 -1.85 -1.70 24.21
CA LYS A 23 -1.16 -0.68 25.01
C LYS A 23 -0.04 0.02 24.20
N GLN A 24 0.71 -0.75 23.42
CA GLN A 24 1.75 -0.19 22.56
C GLN A 24 1.15 0.71 21.48
N PHE A 25 0.13 0.24 20.76
CA PHE A 25 -0.53 1.01 19.71
C PHE A 25 -1.22 2.28 20.23
N ILE A 26 -1.72 2.27 21.47
CA ILE A 26 -2.24 3.47 22.11
C ILE A 26 -1.11 4.47 22.38
N ARG A 27 0.02 4.02 22.96
CA ARG A 27 1.20 4.88 23.21
C ARG A 27 1.77 5.47 21.92
N ASP A 28 1.80 4.68 20.85
CA ASP A 28 2.27 5.09 19.53
C ASP A 28 1.26 6.00 18.79
N GLY A 29 0.07 6.24 19.35
CA GLY A 29 -0.98 7.06 18.72
C GLY A 29 -1.64 6.41 17.51
N VAL A 30 -1.45 5.11 17.30
CA VAL A 30 -2.02 4.34 16.16
C VAL A 30 -3.51 4.10 16.34
N ILE A 31 -3.91 3.83 17.58
CA ILE A 31 -5.31 3.59 17.98
C ILE A 31 -5.63 4.39 19.24
N ARG A 32 -6.92 4.55 19.53
CA ARG A 32 -7.43 5.07 20.80
C ARG A 32 -8.41 4.09 21.42
N ARG A 33 -8.42 4.02 22.74
CA ARG A 33 -9.40 3.26 23.52
C ARG A 33 -10.51 4.21 23.97
N ILE A 34 -11.73 3.87 23.67
CA ILE A 34 -12.93 4.63 24.06
C ILE A 34 -13.67 3.85 25.14
N LYS A 35 -14.06 4.53 26.21
CA LYS A 35 -14.86 3.98 27.30
C LYS A 35 -16.03 4.92 27.57
N GLU A 36 -17.21 4.51 27.14
CA GLU A 36 -18.45 5.18 27.45
C GLU A 36 -19.07 4.62 28.73
N ARG A 37 -19.86 5.45 29.41
CA ARG A 37 -20.55 5.02 30.62
C ARG A 37 -21.57 3.89 30.30
N GLY A 38 -21.51 2.78 31.03
CA GLY A 38 -22.42 1.64 30.83
C GLY A 38 -22.11 0.75 29.61
N LYS A 39 -21.09 1.06 28.81
CA LYS A 39 -20.69 0.25 27.66
C LYS A 39 -19.34 -0.43 27.86
N MET A 40 -19.10 -1.52 27.14
CA MET A 40 -17.78 -2.16 27.08
C MET A 40 -16.81 -1.24 26.34
N PRO A 41 -15.53 -1.17 26.80
CA PRO A 41 -14.51 -0.42 26.08
C PRO A 41 -14.29 -0.96 24.67
N HIS A 42 -14.07 -0.08 23.70
CA HIS A 42 -13.71 -0.46 22.34
C HIS A 42 -12.50 0.33 21.85
N TYR A 43 -11.92 -0.13 20.76
CA TYR A 43 -10.74 0.45 20.13
C TYR A 43 -11.09 0.99 18.74
N VAL A 44 -10.54 2.15 18.42
CA VAL A 44 -10.75 2.83 17.13
C VAL A 44 -9.39 3.25 16.57
N SER A 45 -9.20 3.06 15.28
CA SER A 45 -7.99 3.51 14.60
C SER A 45 -7.94 5.03 14.47
N ASN A 46 -6.74 5.60 14.62
CA ASN A 46 -6.48 7.02 14.35
C ASN A 46 -6.06 7.22 12.88
N CYS A 47 -6.92 6.80 11.94
CA CYS A 47 -6.60 6.68 10.52
C CYS A 47 -6.11 7.98 9.86
N GLU A 48 -6.51 9.14 10.39
CA GLU A 48 -6.07 10.45 9.88
C GLU A 48 -4.71 10.89 10.39
N LEU A 49 -4.22 10.30 11.47
CA LEU A 49 -2.98 10.72 12.11
C LEU A 49 -1.73 10.08 11.46
N PRO A 50 -0.61 10.83 11.40
CA PRO A 50 0.64 10.32 10.85
C PRO A 50 1.13 9.00 11.44
N PRO A 51 1.05 8.73 12.75
CA PRO A 51 1.49 7.47 13.32
C PRO A 51 0.78 6.25 12.71
N TYR A 52 -0.53 6.35 12.50
CA TYR A 52 -1.29 5.27 11.85
C TYR A 52 -0.86 5.08 10.39
N LYS A 53 -0.79 6.17 9.61
CA LYS A 53 -0.40 6.15 8.20
C LYS A 53 1.01 5.58 8.02
N ASN A 54 1.96 6.00 8.86
CA ASN A 54 3.33 5.51 8.83
C ASN A 54 3.41 4.01 9.16
N ARG A 55 2.69 3.55 10.20
CA ARG A 55 2.67 2.12 10.56
C ARG A 55 2.07 1.29 9.43
N LYS A 56 1.02 1.78 8.80
CA LYS A 56 0.37 1.13 7.67
C LYS A 56 1.28 1.06 6.45
N LYS A 57 2.04 2.13 6.17
CA LYS A 57 3.04 2.17 5.09
C LYS A 57 4.17 1.14 5.31
N LEU A 58 4.70 1.08 6.54
CA LEU A 58 5.72 0.10 6.89
C LEU A 58 5.20 -1.35 6.75
N PHE A 59 3.97 -1.60 7.18
CA PHE A 59 3.34 -2.92 7.01
C PHE A 59 3.20 -3.29 5.53
N ALA A 60 2.72 -2.39 4.68
CA ALA A 60 2.59 -2.60 3.25
C ALA A 60 3.94 -2.91 2.60
N LEU A 61 4.94 -2.07 2.87
CA LEU A 61 6.29 -2.25 2.34
C LEU A 61 6.91 -3.58 2.77
N ASN A 62 6.78 -3.94 4.05
CA ASN A 62 7.24 -5.23 4.56
C ASN A 62 6.56 -6.41 3.85
N LYS A 63 5.25 -6.33 3.61
CA LYS A 63 4.50 -7.37 2.91
C LYS A 63 4.94 -7.54 1.46
N LEU A 64 5.17 -6.44 0.75
CA LEU A 64 5.70 -6.44 -0.63
C LEU A 64 7.13 -7.03 -0.68
N TYR A 65 7.96 -6.68 0.29
CA TYR A 65 9.33 -7.19 0.40
C TYR A 65 9.36 -8.69 0.71
N THR A 66 8.67 -9.12 1.75
CA THR A 66 8.71 -10.52 2.21
C THR A 66 8.03 -11.50 1.24
N SER A 67 7.09 -11.03 0.42
CA SER A 67 6.51 -11.83 -0.67
C SER A 67 7.48 -12.06 -1.83
N GLY A 68 8.58 -11.31 -1.90
CA GLY A 68 9.50 -11.29 -3.03
C GLY A 68 9.04 -10.43 -4.20
N PHE A 69 7.89 -9.74 -4.08
CA PHE A 69 7.30 -8.96 -5.18
C PHE A 69 8.20 -7.80 -5.62
N LEU A 70 8.80 -7.06 -4.67
CA LEU A 70 9.71 -5.97 -5.02
C LEU A 70 10.92 -6.47 -5.82
N ASN A 71 11.54 -7.58 -5.41
CA ASN A 71 12.65 -8.19 -6.13
C ASN A 71 12.23 -8.65 -7.53
N HIS A 72 11.03 -9.21 -7.64
CA HIS A 72 10.48 -9.62 -8.94
C HIS A 72 10.30 -8.41 -9.86
N LEU A 73 9.71 -7.32 -9.37
CA LEU A 73 9.50 -6.10 -10.15
C LEU A 73 10.83 -5.48 -10.64
N THR A 74 11.86 -5.47 -9.80
CA THR A 74 13.18 -4.96 -10.20
C THR A 74 13.86 -5.84 -11.25
N SER A 75 13.55 -7.14 -11.30
CA SER A 75 14.13 -8.11 -12.23
C SER A 75 13.48 -8.13 -13.61
N LEU A 76 12.37 -7.44 -13.84
CA LEU A 76 11.65 -7.42 -15.14
C LEU A 76 12.58 -6.90 -16.25
N PRO A 77 12.90 -7.71 -17.30
CA PRO A 77 13.99 -7.39 -18.21
C PRO A 77 13.69 -6.20 -19.14
N LYS A 78 12.43 -6.04 -19.53
CA LYS A 78 12.00 -5.01 -20.48
C LYS A 78 11.29 -3.82 -19.83
N ALA A 79 11.11 -3.83 -18.52
CA ALA A 79 10.60 -2.68 -17.78
C ALA A 79 11.73 -1.70 -17.49
N ARG A 80 11.60 -0.45 -17.94
CA ARG A 80 12.53 0.65 -17.63
C ARG A 80 12.21 1.27 -16.28
N THR A 81 10.94 1.62 -16.07
CA THR A 81 10.48 2.18 -14.79
C THR A 81 9.30 1.37 -14.29
N VAL A 82 9.29 1.12 -12.98
CA VAL A 82 8.19 0.45 -12.28
C VAL A 82 7.82 1.27 -11.05
N ILE A 83 6.55 1.64 -10.95
CA ILE A 83 6.01 2.48 -9.88
C ILE A 83 4.80 1.81 -9.26
N ILE A 84 4.79 1.65 -7.94
CA ILE A 84 3.59 1.31 -7.18
C ILE A 84 2.92 2.61 -6.78
N PHE A 85 1.65 2.80 -7.13
CA PHE A 85 0.94 4.04 -6.88
C PHE A 85 -0.45 3.82 -6.27
N GLY A 86 -1.33 4.78 -6.32
CA GLY A 86 -2.68 4.67 -5.81
C GLY A 86 -2.79 4.59 -4.29
N SER A 87 -3.83 3.95 -3.82
CA SER A 87 -4.16 3.86 -2.39
C SER A 87 -3.08 3.14 -1.59
N PHE A 88 -2.46 2.13 -2.18
CA PHE A 88 -1.43 1.34 -1.52
C PHE A 88 -0.16 2.16 -1.22
N ALA A 89 0.26 2.99 -2.17
CA ALA A 89 1.40 3.90 -1.98
C ALA A 89 1.11 5.03 -0.98
N ARG A 90 -0.13 5.55 -0.97
CA ARG A 90 -0.57 6.61 -0.05
C ARG A 90 -0.88 6.13 1.36
N SER A 91 -0.95 4.82 1.59
CA SER A 91 -1.34 4.20 2.88
C SER A 91 -2.79 4.46 3.31
N ASP A 92 -3.68 4.75 2.35
CA ASP A 92 -5.13 4.91 2.56
C ASP A 92 -5.95 3.69 2.07
N TRP A 93 -5.27 2.60 1.71
CA TRP A 93 -5.87 1.35 1.25
C TRP A 93 -6.73 0.64 2.33
N TYR A 94 -7.74 -0.10 1.88
CA TYR A 94 -8.59 -0.97 2.67
C TYR A 94 -8.27 -2.46 2.41
N ALA A 95 -8.98 -3.36 3.10
CA ALA A 95 -8.76 -4.80 2.98
C ALA A 95 -8.86 -5.29 1.51
N ASN A 96 -9.77 -4.73 0.74
CA ASN A 96 -10.05 -5.12 -0.66
C ASN A 96 -9.50 -4.12 -1.68
N SER A 97 -8.58 -3.24 -1.30
CA SER A 97 -7.94 -2.35 -2.26
C SER A 97 -6.91 -3.08 -3.10
N ASP A 98 -6.91 -2.83 -4.40
CA ASP A 98 -5.94 -3.34 -5.34
C ASP A 98 -4.56 -2.70 -5.13
N ILE A 99 -3.55 -3.30 -5.69
CA ILE A 99 -2.22 -2.72 -5.81
C ILE A 99 -2.09 -2.17 -7.23
N ASP A 100 -2.03 -0.83 -7.34
CA ASP A 100 -1.86 -0.17 -8.62
C ASP A 100 -0.38 -0.15 -9.02
N LEU A 101 -0.08 -0.73 -10.18
CA LEU A 101 1.27 -0.87 -10.72
C LEU A 101 1.37 -0.17 -12.07
N PHE A 102 2.32 0.75 -12.21
CA PHE A 102 2.66 1.35 -13.49
C PHE A 102 4.01 0.83 -13.98
N ILE A 103 4.07 0.45 -15.26
CA ILE A 103 5.27 -0.03 -15.94
C ILE A 103 5.51 0.80 -17.19
N TYR A 104 6.62 1.53 -17.21
CA TYR A 104 7.15 2.13 -18.44
C TYR A 104 8.11 1.14 -19.09
N GLY A 105 7.73 0.62 -20.24
CA GLY A 105 8.34 -0.51 -20.92
C GLY A 105 7.33 -1.65 -21.10
N GLU A 106 7.83 -2.86 -21.28
CA GLU A 106 6.99 -4.03 -21.44
C GLU A 106 6.91 -4.85 -20.13
N PRO A 107 5.73 -5.33 -19.74
CA PRO A 107 5.54 -6.11 -18.52
C PRO A 107 5.96 -7.57 -18.68
N GLU A 108 6.82 -7.88 -19.67
CA GLU A 108 7.26 -9.24 -19.95
C GLU A 108 7.91 -9.89 -18.74
N GLY A 109 7.49 -11.10 -18.43
CA GLY A 109 7.96 -11.87 -17.28
C GLY A 109 7.22 -11.55 -15.97
N LEU A 110 6.27 -10.63 -15.96
CA LEU A 110 5.47 -10.30 -14.76
C LEU A 110 4.57 -11.50 -14.38
N LYS A 111 4.81 -12.08 -13.22
CA LYS A 111 4.07 -13.23 -12.70
C LYS A 111 2.86 -12.77 -11.87
N LEU A 112 1.89 -12.12 -12.53
CA LEU A 112 0.75 -11.46 -11.89
C LEU A 112 0.00 -12.38 -10.93
N ALA A 113 -0.57 -13.48 -11.43
CA ALA A 113 -1.36 -14.40 -10.63
C ALA A 113 -0.63 -14.99 -9.42
N GLU A 114 0.69 -15.24 -9.54
CA GLU A 114 1.50 -15.73 -8.41
C GLU A 114 1.52 -14.72 -7.27
N TYR A 115 1.70 -13.43 -7.58
CA TYR A 115 1.80 -12.39 -6.57
C TYR A 115 0.44 -11.92 -6.06
N GLU A 116 -0.62 -11.98 -6.85
CA GLU A 116 -1.99 -11.77 -6.38
C GLU A 116 -2.34 -12.77 -5.27
N ILE A 117 -2.02 -14.05 -5.49
CA ILE A 117 -2.21 -15.10 -4.47
C ILE A 117 -1.36 -14.84 -3.23
N LYS A 118 -0.04 -14.56 -3.39
CA LYS A 118 0.87 -14.33 -2.26
C LYS A 118 0.50 -13.11 -1.42
N LEU A 119 0.04 -12.05 -2.08
CA LEU A 119 -0.34 -10.80 -1.43
C LEU A 119 -1.79 -10.80 -0.95
N ASN A 120 -2.60 -11.76 -1.45
CA ASN A 120 -4.05 -11.83 -1.27
C ASN A 120 -4.71 -10.49 -1.66
N ARG A 121 -4.38 -10.02 -2.89
CA ARG A 121 -4.86 -8.76 -3.47
C ARG A 121 -4.76 -8.81 -4.97
N ASP A 122 -5.69 -8.19 -5.63
CA ASP A 122 -5.62 -7.95 -7.07
C ASP A 122 -4.53 -6.92 -7.37
N ILE A 123 -3.88 -7.06 -8.53
CA ILE A 123 -2.84 -6.14 -8.99
C ILE A 123 -3.29 -5.54 -10.32
N GLN A 124 -3.60 -4.25 -10.31
CA GLN A 124 -3.98 -3.54 -11.51
C GLN A 124 -2.74 -2.99 -12.21
N VAL A 125 -2.50 -3.44 -13.44
CA VAL A 125 -1.30 -3.08 -14.22
C VAL A 125 -1.65 -2.05 -15.30
N PHE A 126 -0.94 -0.92 -15.27
CA PHE A 126 -0.96 0.11 -16.28
C PHE A 126 0.41 0.12 -16.97
N ALA A 127 0.48 -0.19 -18.26
CA ALA A 127 1.74 -0.27 -18.98
C ALA A 127 1.72 0.58 -20.25
N CYS A 128 2.86 1.20 -20.57
CA CYS A 128 3.11 1.82 -21.85
C CYS A 128 4.58 1.72 -22.24
N SER A 129 4.85 1.46 -23.51
CA SER A 129 6.21 1.25 -24.02
C SER A 129 6.84 2.56 -24.54
N LYS A 130 6.02 3.55 -24.89
CA LYS A 130 6.44 4.83 -25.50
C LYS A 130 5.82 6.03 -24.79
N LYS A 131 6.51 7.16 -24.79
CA LYS A 131 6.04 8.42 -24.19
C LYS A 131 4.71 8.89 -24.77
N GLU A 132 4.53 8.67 -26.08
CA GLU A 132 3.32 9.05 -26.81
C GLU A 132 2.08 8.29 -26.31
N GLU A 133 2.26 7.14 -25.69
CA GLU A 133 1.16 6.35 -25.15
C GLU A 133 0.65 6.87 -23.80
N LEU A 134 1.41 7.74 -23.14
CA LEU A 134 1.01 8.30 -21.85
C LEU A 134 -0.29 9.11 -21.93
N HIS A 135 -0.62 9.70 -23.10
CA HIS A 135 -1.88 10.42 -23.27
C HIS A 135 -3.14 9.54 -23.13
N LYS A 136 -2.99 8.20 -23.27
CA LYS A 136 -4.07 7.24 -23.02
C LYS A 136 -4.51 7.24 -21.54
N PHE A 137 -3.59 7.61 -20.67
CA PHE A 137 -3.86 7.78 -19.24
C PHE A 137 -4.25 9.25 -19.02
N GLY A 138 -5.45 9.52 -18.53
CA GLY A 138 -5.86 10.88 -18.21
C GLY A 138 -4.90 11.57 -17.23
N GLU A 139 -4.85 12.90 -17.24
CA GLU A 139 -3.95 13.70 -16.38
C GLU A 139 -4.03 13.31 -14.90
N GLY A 140 -5.22 12.98 -14.39
CA GLY A 140 -5.42 12.56 -13.00
C GLY A 140 -4.67 11.27 -12.67
N LEU A 141 -4.66 10.30 -13.59
CA LEU A 141 -3.93 9.05 -13.42
C LEU A 141 -2.41 9.30 -13.46
N ILE A 142 -1.93 10.10 -14.42
CA ILE A 142 -0.51 10.46 -14.49
C ILE A 142 -0.03 11.15 -13.22
N ARG A 143 -0.81 12.08 -12.67
CA ARG A 143 -0.49 12.75 -11.39
C ARG A 143 -0.41 11.74 -10.23
N ASN A 144 -1.26 10.71 -10.22
CA ASN A 144 -1.21 9.65 -9.21
C ASN A 144 0.02 8.76 -9.37
N ILE A 145 0.38 8.40 -10.60
CA ILE A 145 1.58 7.61 -10.93
C ILE A 145 2.84 8.32 -10.43
N ILE A 146 3.00 9.62 -10.75
CA ILE A 146 4.17 10.42 -10.35
C ILE A 146 4.32 10.52 -8.82
N LYS A 147 3.20 10.51 -8.09
CA LYS A 147 3.19 10.51 -6.62
C LYS A 147 3.44 9.13 -5.99
N GLY A 148 3.60 8.10 -6.81
CA GLY A 148 3.82 6.73 -6.37
C GLY A 148 5.22 6.48 -5.82
N SER A 149 5.46 5.25 -5.44
CA SER A 149 6.75 4.75 -4.96
C SER A 149 7.48 4.08 -6.12
N ILE A 150 8.61 4.64 -6.54
CA ILE A 150 9.45 4.08 -7.59
C ILE A 150 10.14 2.83 -7.04
N VAL A 151 9.95 1.70 -7.72
CA VAL A 151 10.58 0.41 -7.40
C VAL A 151 11.79 0.17 -8.29
N LYS A 152 11.73 0.59 -9.56
CA LYS A 152 12.79 0.44 -10.55
C LYS A 152 12.83 1.67 -11.45
N GLY A 153 14.04 2.11 -11.85
CA GLY A 153 14.23 3.23 -12.77
C GLY A 153 13.90 4.58 -12.16
N ASP A 154 13.50 5.50 -13.01
CA ASP A 154 13.16 6.87 -12.67
C ASP A 154 11.95 7.37 -13.49
N ILE A 155 11.59 8.66 -13.39
CA ILE A 155 10.45 9.28 -14.07
C ILE A 155 10.86 10.19 -15.25
N ASP A 156 11.95 9.89 -15.94
CA ASP A 156 12.49 10.68 -17.07
C ASP A 156 11.54 10.76 -18.28
N PHE A 157 10.55 9.86 -18.33
CA PHE A 157 9.50 9.85 -19.35
C PHE A 157 8.48 11.00 -19.17
N VAL A 158 8.44 11.68 -18.02
CA VAL A 158 7.57 12.82 -17.76
C VAL A 158 8.35 14.12 -17.94
N ARG A 159 7.93 14.98 -18.87
CA ARG A 159 8.43 16.36 -18.95
C ARG A 159 7.51 17.26 -18.14
N VAL A 160 8.07 17.93 -17.15
CA VAL A 160 7.39 19.03 -16.48
C VAL A 160 7.49 20.24 -17.43
N GLY A 161 6.40 20.62 -18.07
CA GLY A 161 6.32 21.89 -18.78
C GLY A 161 6.38 23.00 -17.74
N VAL A 162 7.52 23.65 -17.62
CA VAL A 162 7.60 24.93 -16.91
C VAL A 162 7.05 25.96 -17.88
N ASN A 163 5.78 26.32 -17.74
CA ASN A 163 5.26 27.53 -18.35
C ASN A 163 5.90 28.72 -17.62
N ALA A 164 6.89 29.30 -18.26
CA ALA A 164 7.47 30.59 -17.86
C ALA A 164 6.50 31.73 -18.16
#